data_654c48e8f8bdd7ee0efeeafab3d7a789
#
_entry.id   654c48e8f8bdd7ee0efeeafab3d7a789
#
_cell.length_a   1.000
_cell.length_b   1.000
_cell.length_c   1.000
_cell.angle_alpha   90.00
_cell.angle_beta   90.00
_cell.angle_gamma   90.00
#
_symmetry.space_group_name_H-M   'P 1'
#
loop_
_entity.id
_entity.type
_entity.pdbx_description
1 polymer ?
#
loop_
_entity_poly.entity_id
_entity_poly.type
_entity_poly.pdbx_seq_one_letter_code
_entity_poly.pdbx_strand_id
1 'polypeptide(L)'
;GEDIEGEGVLEILNDGFGFLRSPSSSYLAGPDDIYVSPSQIRRFGLKTGDSVSGNIRPPKDGERYFALLKIDQINFEPSDKTKNKVAFENLTPLFPEERIIMESGNGTTEDLSARIIDLVSPTGKGQRGLIVSPPKAGKTLLMQSIAHSIEKNSPESKLMVLLVDERPEEVTDMKRSVRGEVVASTFDEPPSRHVQVAEMVIAKAKRLVEKKHDVIILLDSITRLARAYNSTQAASGKILTGGVDANALEKPKRFFGAARNIEAVSYTHLTLPTSTHG
;
A
#
# COMPACT_ATOMS: atom_id res chain seq x y z
N GLY A 1 -16.08 33.79 1.09
CA GLY A 1 -15.67 32.80 0.11
C GLY A 1 -16.02 31.44 0.66
N GLU A 2 -16.58 30.58 -0.16
CA GLU A 2 -16.86 29.21 0.23
C GLU A 2 -15.55 28.50 0.62
N ASP A 3 -15.53 27.86 1.79
CA ASP A 3 -14.41 27.03 2.19
C ASP A 3 -14.40 25.76 1.34
N ILE A 4 -13.35 25.57 0.54
CA ILE A 4 -13.15 24.37 -0.28
C ILE A 4 -12.37 23.37 0.55
N GLU A 5 -12.92 22.15 0.72
CA GLU A 5 -12.22 21.05 1.37
C GLU A 5 -11.48 20.18 0.36
N GLY A 6 -10.30 19.70 0.77
CA GLY A 6 -9.51 18.77 -0.01
C GLY A 6 -8.83 17.73 0.87
N GLU A 7 -8.51 16.61 0.28
CA GLU A 7 -7.86 15.49 0.95
C GLU A 7 -6.96 14.69 0.01
N GLY A 8 -6.05 13.94 0.57
CA GLY A 8 -5.20 13.03 -0.17
C GLY A 8 -4.10 12.45 0.70
N VAL A 9 -3.27 11.63 0.08
CA VAL A 9 -2.12 11.00 0.71
C VAL A 9 -0.86 11.75 0.29
N LEU A 10 -0.08 12.19 1.25
CA LEU A 10 1.09 13.02 1.02
C LEU A 10 2.24 12.24 0.38
N GLU A 11 2.78 12.78 -0.69
CA GLU A 11 4.09 12.42 -1.24
C GLU A 11 5.01 13.63 -1.13
N ILE A 12 6.08 13.51 -0.35
CA ILE A 12 7.10 14.55 -0.22
C ILE A 12 8.14 14.34 -1.31
N LEU A 13 8.42 15.40 -2.07
CA LEU A 13 9.42 15.40 -3.14
C LEU A 13 10.78 15.83 -2.62
N ASN A 14 11.83 15.59 -3.43
CA ASN A 14 13.21 15.87 -3.06
C ASN A 14 13.49 17.34 -2.68
N ASP A 15 12.72 18.27 -3.24
CA ASP A 15 12.81 19.71 -2.96
C ASP A 15 12.18 20.14 -1.62
N GLY A 16 11.57 19.19 -0.90
CA GLY A 16 11.02 19.43 0.44
C GLY A 16 9.56 19.88 0.47
N PHE A 17 8.95 20.19 -0.67
CA PHE A 17 7.49 20.35 -0.77
C PHE A 17 6.83 19.00 -1.10
N GLY A 18 5.51 18.96 -1.03
CA GLY A 18 4.77 17.73 -1.33
C GLY A 18 3.46 17.98 -2.05
N PHE A 19 2.85 16.88 -2.45
CA PHE A 19 1.50 16.84 -3.03
C PHE A 19 0.63 15.82 -2.32
N LEU A 20 -0.64 16.15 -2.15
CA LEU A 20 -1.65 15.17 -1.77
C LEU A 20 -2.13 14.46 -3.03
N ARG A 21 -1.88 13.16 -3.08
CA ARG A 21 -2.25 12.27 -4.19
C ARG A 21 -3.53 11.53 -3.86
N SER A 22 -4.32 11.19 -4.89
CA SER A 22 -5.56 10.44 -4.72
C SER A 22 -5.32 8.93 -4.80
N PRO A 23 -5.81 8.14 -3.82
CA PRO A 23 -5.82 6.68 -3.92
C PRO A 23 -6.63 6.17 -5.11
N SER A 24 -7.69 6.87 -5.51
CA SER A 24 -8.55 6.49 -6.65
C SER A 24 -7.82 6.52 -7.99
N SER A 25 -6.79 7.33 -8.13
CA SER A 25 -5.88 7.37 -9.28
C SER A 25 -4.57 6.61 -9.04
N SER A 26 -4.52 5.74 -8.03
CA SER A 26 -3.35 4.97 -7.66
C SER A 26 -2.11 5.83 -7.39
N TYR A 27 -2.32 6.99 -6.78
CA TYR A 27 -1.28 7.99 -6.46
C TYR A 27 -0.53 8.53 -7.68
N LEU A 28 -1.12 8.42 -8.86
CA LEU A 28 -0.56 9.01 -10.08
C LEU A 28 -0.56 10.55 -9.95
N ALA A 29 0.57 11.17 -10.30
CA ALA A 29 0.64 12.62 -10.39
C ALA A 29 -0.36 13.14 -11.42
N GLY A 30 -1.13 14.13 -11.03
CA GLY A 30 -2.21 14.69 -11.88
C GLY A 30 -2.53 16.14 -11.55
N PRO A 31 -3.36 16.77 -12.39
CA PRO A 31 -3.71 18.19 -12.24
C PRO A 31 -4.53 18.49 -10.99
N ASP A 32 -5.18 17.48 -10.41
CA ASP A 32 -6.01 17.62 -9.20
C ASP A 32 -5.22 17.44 -7.91
N ASP A 33 -3.91 17.22 -7.98
CA ASP A 33 -3.05 17.13 -6.82
C ASP A 33 -3.01 18.46 -6.05
N ILE A 34 -2.91 18.36 -4.73
CA ILE A 34 -2.93 19.51 -3.85
C ILE A 34 -1.52 19.77 -3.35
N TYR A 35 -1.01 20.97 -3.60
CA TYR A 35 0.32 21.39 -3.13
C TYR A 35 0.35 21.57 -1.61
N VAL A 36 1.41 21.05 -1.00
CA VAL A 36 1.73 21.21 0.42
C VAL A 36 3.10 21.85 0.58
N SER A 37 3.17 22.98 1.29
CA SER A 37 4.41 23.73 1.42
C SER A 37 5.42 23.05 2.35
N PRO A 38 6.73 23.30 2.18
CA PRO A 38 7.75 22.83 3.11
C PRO A 38 7.52 23.28 4.55
N SER A 39 7.02 24.50 4.75
CA SER A 39 6.74 25.01 6.09
C SER A 39 5.63 24.25 6.79
N GLN A 40 4.58 23.86 6.09
CA GLN A 40 3.49 23.02 6.63
C GLN A 40 4.01 21.61 6.98
N ILE A 41 4.82 21.03 6.12
CA ILE A 41 5.44 19.72 6.35
C ILE A 41 6.28 19.75 7.64
N ARG A 42 7.11 20.76 7.82
CA ARG A 42 7.92 20.91 9.03
C ARG A 42 7.08 21.19 10.27
N ARG A 43 6.12 22.11 10.17
CA ARG A 43 5.29 22.52 11.31
C ARG A 43 4.50 21.37 11.91
N PHE A 44 3.92 20.51 11.08
CA PHE A 44 3.10 19.39 11.50
C PHE A 44 3.86 18.05 11.56
N GLY A 45 5.16 18.05 11.22
CA GLY A 45 5.95 16.83 11.19
C GLY A 45 5.41 15.79 10.20
N LEU A 46 4.94 16.26 9.03
CA LEU A 46 4.34 15.39 8.04
C LEU A 46 5.36 14.47 7.39
N LYS A 47 4.92 13.27 7.04
CA LYS A 47 5.72 12.26 6.35
C LYS A 47 4.97 11.78 5.11
N THR A 48 5.71 11.28 4.14
CA THR A 48 5.12 10.57 3.00
C THR A 48 4.24 9.42 3.51
N GLY A 49 3.05 9.31 2.95
CA GLY A 49 2.05 8.33 3.37
C GLY A 49 1.00 8.87 4.34
N ASP A 50 1.21 10.04 4.95
CA ASP A 50 0.19 10.67 5.80
C ASP A 50 -1.05 11.00 4.97
N SER A 51 -2.22 10.60 5.47
CA SER A 51 -3.51 11.03 4.93
C SER A 51 -3.87 12.37 5.55
N VAL A 52 -3.99 13.40 4.72
CA VAL A 52 -4.18 14.78 5.16
C VAL A 52 -5.46 15.34 4.56
N SER A 53 -6.24 16.03 5.35
CA SER A 53 -7.42 16.77 4.91
C SER A 53 -7.46 18.18 5.51
N GLY A 54 -8.07 19.08 4.79
CA GLY A 54 -8.20 20.45 5.23
C GLY A 54 -8.73 21.39 4.14
N ASN A 55 -8.63 22.69 4.41
CA ASN A 55 -9.06 23.71 3.48
C ASN A 55 -8.00 23.96 2.41
N ILE A 56 -8.45 24.07 1.17
CA ILE A 56 -7.61 24.35 0.00
C ILE A 56 -8.06 25.64 -0.70
N ARG A 57 -7.16 26.24 -1.44
CA ARG A 57 -7.44 27.38 -2.29
C ARG A 57 -7.17 27.07 -3.77
N PRO A 58 -7.89 27.73 -4.69
CA PRO A 58 -7.59 27.63 -6.12
C PRO A 58 -6.19 28.16 -6.45
N PRO A 59 -5.62 27.75 -7.62
CA PRO A 59 -4.37 28.29 -8.12
C PRO A 59 -4.45 29.81 -8.30
N LYS A 60 -3.38 30.52 -7.91
CA LYS A 60 -3.17 31.93 -8.26
C LYS A 60 -2.56 32.03 -9.68
N ASP A 61 -2.47 33.26 -10.19
CA ASP A 61 -1.81 33.50 -11.45
C ASP A 61 -0.39 32.93 -11.45
N GLY A 62 -0.08 32.10 -12.46
CA GLY A 62 1.19 31.38 -12.58
C GLY A 62 1.30 30.06 -11.82
N GLU A 63 0.33 29.73 -10.98
CA GLU A 63 0.25 28.44 -10.30
C GLU A 63 -0.59 27.43 -11.09
N ARG A 64 -0.27 26.13 -10.93
CA ARG A 64 -1.00 25.04 -11.62
C ARG A 64 -1.93 24.27 -10.70
N TYR A 65 -1.67 24.27 -9.40
CA TYR A 65 -2.32 23.38 -8.45
C TYR A 65 -3.10 24.14 -7.39
N PHE A 66 -4.15 23.50 -6.89
CA PHE A 66 -4.72 23.90 -5.60
C PHE A 66 -3.66 23.80 -4.52
N ALA A 67 -3.75 24.60 -3.51
CA ALA A 67 -2.81 24.62 -2.39
C ALA A 67 -3.53 24.42 -1.06
N LEU A 68 -2.93 23.62 -0.19
CA LEU A 68 -3.42 23.43 1.18
C LEU A 68 -3.22 24.71 1.99
N LEU A 69 -4.31 25.23 2.58
CA LEU A 69 -4.29 26.41 3.44
C LEU A 69 -4.20 26.03 4.90
N LYS A 70 -5.15 25.21 5.36
CA LYS A 70 -5.28 24.79 6.75
C LYS A 70 -5.44 23.29 6.82
N ILE A 71 -4.72 22.66 7.73
CA ILE A 71 -4.82 21.24 7.98
C ILE A 71 -5.81 20.99 9.10
N ASP A 72 -6.85 20.24 8.82
CA ASP A 72 -7.86 19.86 9.80
C ASP A 72 -7.56 18.50 10.42
N GLN A 73 -7.22 17.51 9.61
CA GLN A 73 -6.94 16.16 10.07
C GLN A 73 -5.65 15.60 9.43
N ILE A 74 -4.94 14.80 10.22
CA ILE A 74 -3.79 13.99 9.80
C ILE A 74 -4.06 12.55 10.24
N ASN A 75 -4.09 11.62 9.28
CA ASN A 75 -4.43 10.23 9.53
C ASN A 75 -5.74 10.07 10.33
N PHE A 76 -6.76 10.84 9.93
CA PHE A 76 -8.12 10.83 10.48
C PHE A 76 -8.26 11.35 11.91
N GLU A 77 -7.22 11.93 12.47
CA GLU A 77 -7.24 12.58 13.77
C GLU A 77 -7.09 14.10 13.62
N PRO A 78 -7.69 14.91 14.51
CA PRO A 78 -7.47 16.35 14.50
C PRO A 78 -5.98 16.70 14.54
N SER A 79 -5.57 17.71 13.77
CA SER A 79 -4.17 18.08 13.60
C SER A 79 -3.47 18.52 14.89
N ASP A 80 -4.22 19.01 15.88
CA ASP A 80 -3.72 19.43 17.21
C ASP A 80 -3.32 18.25 18.12
N LYS A 81 -3.83 17.03 17.85
CA LYS A 81 -3.57 15.81 18.63
C LYS A 81 -2.35 15.01 18.16
N THR A 82 -1.65 15.46 17.14
CA THR A 82 -0.58 14.67 16.50
C THR A 82 0.80 14.81 17.12
N LYS A 83 0.93 15.45 18.29
CA LYS A 83 2.22 15.85 18.88
C LYS A 83 3.10 14.70 19.38
N ASN A 84 2.57 13.52 19.65
CA ASN A 84 3.31 12.38 20.17
C ASN A 84 3.24 11.21 19.18
N LYS A 85 4.06 11.26 18.14
CA LYS A 85 4.14 10.18 17.15
C LYS A 85 5.29 9.23 17.49
N VAL A 86 4.96 7.95 17.66
CA VAL A 86 5.96 6.89 17.67
C VAL A 86 6.18 6.45 16.22
N ALA A 87 7.41 6.58 15.73
CA ALA A 87 7.74 6.16 14.37
C ALA A 87 7.65 4.66 14.23
N PHE A 88 7.22 4.18 13.06
CA PHE A 88 7.06 2.75 12.76
C PHE A 88 8.33 1.93 13.09
N GLU A 89 9.50 2.47 12.79
CA GLU A 89 10.79 1.85 13.03
C GLU A 89 11.10 1.64 14.52
N ASN A 90 10.45 2.39 15.40
CA ASN A 90 10.62 2.34 16.85
C ASN A 90 9.57 1.44 17.53
N LEU A 91 8.67 0.84 16.78
CA LEU A 91 7.67 -0.06 17.33
C LEU A 91 8.28 -1.44 17.63
N THR A 92 7.91 -2.02 18.75
CA THR A 92 8.45 -3.32 19.21
C THR A 92 7.82 -4.46 18.40
N PRO A 93 8.62 -5.25 17.66
CA PRO A 93 8.12 -6.44 16.96
C PRO A 93 7.71 -7.54 17.92
N LEU A 94 6.60 -8.22 17.63
CA LEU A 94 6.11 -9.40 18.34
C LEU A 94 5.89 -10.57 17.37
N PHE A 95 5.84 -11.79 17.90
CA PHE A 95 5.41 -12.95 17.13
C PHE A 95 3.91 -12.85 16.79
N PRO A 96 3.45 -13.45 15.67
CA PRO A 96 2.04 -13.51 15.33
C PRO A 96 1.26 -14.30 16.40
N GLU A 97 0.38 -13.64 17.13
CA GLU A 97 -0.43 -14.24 18.21
C GLU A 97 -1.91 -14.35 17.82
N GLU A 98 -2.37 -13.47 16.94
CA GLU A 98 -3.76 -13.40 16.51
C GLU A 98 -3.93 -13.92 15.10
N ARG A 99 -4.81 -14.90 14.93
CA ARG A 99 -5.07 -15.55 13.64
C ARG A 99 -5.98 -14.70 12.76
N ILE A 100 -5.68 -14.65 11.45
CA ILE A 100 -6.58 -14.16 10.43
C ILE A 100 -7.38 -15.34 9.89
N ILE A 101 -8.69 -15.35 10.13
CA ILE A 101 -9.57 -16.42 9.67
C ILE A 101 -10.05 -16.10 8.25
N MET A 102 -9.87 -17.04 7.33
CA MET A 102 -10.30 -16.93 5.94
C MET A 102 -11.68 -17.56 5.71
N GLU A 103 -12.02 -18.63 6.42
CA GLU A 103 -13.29 -19.34 6.30
C GLU A 103 -14.47 -18.45 6.70
N SER A 104 -15.52 -18.44 5.87
CA SER A 104 -16.75 -17.70 6.14
C SER A 104 -17.91 -18.55 6.64
N GLY A 105 -17.81 -19.88 6.52
CA GLY A 105 -18.81 -20.84 6.99
C GLY A 105 -20.08 -20.91 6.10
N ASN A 106 -20.03 -20.39 4.89
CA ASN A 106 -21.20 -20.35 3.99
C ASN A 106 -21.38 -21.61 3.11
N GLY A 107 -20.41 -22.54 3.14
CA GLY A 107 -20.46 -23.80 2.39
C GLY A 107 -20.29 -23.68 0.88
N THR A 108 -19.93 -22.52 0.36
CA THR A 108 -19.69 -22.30 -1.07
C THR A 108 -18.33 -22.83 -1.52
N THR A 109 -18.11 -22.91 -2.83
CA THR A 109 -16.80 -23.28 -3.40
C THR A 109 -15.71 -22.28 -3.01
N GLU A 110 -16.05 -21.00 -2.90
CA GLU A 110 -15.13 -19.96 -2.43
C GLU A 110 -14.71 -20.22 -0.98
N ASP A 111 -15.66 -20.62 -0.14
CA ASP A 111 -15.40 -20.95 1.26
C ASP A 111 -14.53 -22.20 1.41
N LEU A 112 -14.63 -23.16 0.48
CA LEU A 112 -13.76 -24.32 0.45
C LEU A 112 -12.29 -23.92 0.29
N SER A 113 -11.97 -23.00 -0.59
CA SER A 113 -10.61 -22.48 -0.77
C SER A 113 -10.11 -21.79 0.50
N ALA A 114 -10.95 -20.99 1.14
CA ALA A 114 -10.65 -20.31 2.40
C ALA A 114 -10.40 -21.31 3.55
N ARG A 115 -11.21 -22.37 3.65
CA ARG A 115 -11.03 -23.46 4.61
C ARG A 115 -9.72 -24.21 4.42
N ILE A 116 -9.35 -24.48 3.17
CA ILE A 116 -8.08 -25.14 2.85
C ILE A 116 -6.91 -24.27 3.31
N ILE A 117 -6.96 -22.96 3.07
CA ILE A 117 -5.92 -22.02 3.55
C ILE A 117 -5.83 -22.08 5.06
N ASP A 118 -6.95 -22.03 5.77
CA ASP A 118 -6.97 -22.03 7.23
C ASP A 118 -6.42 -23.34 7.84
N LEU A 119 -6.62 -24.46 7.15
CA LEU A 119 -6.17 -25.78 7.61
C LEU A 119 -4.69 -26.06 7.30
N VAL A 120 -4.26 -25.65 6.10
CA VAL A 120 -2.92 -26.03 5.58
C VAL A 120 -1.88 -24.94 5.86
N SER A 121 -2.29 -23.67 5.80
CA SER A 121 -1.43 -22.51 5.97
C SER A 121 -2.13 -21.43 6.78
N PRO A 122 -2.43 -21.67 8.06
CA PRO A 122 -3.06 -20.66 8.90
C PRO A 122 -2.20 -19.41 8.96
N THR A 123 -2.82 -18.26 8.76
CA THR A 123 -2.12 -16.97 8.70
C THR A 123 -2.45 -16.14 9.94
N GLY A 124 -1.42 -15.62 10.59
CA GLY A 124 -1.53 -14.71 11.72
C GLY A 124 -1.27 -13.26 11.36
N LYS A 125 -1.76 -12.36 12.17
CA LYS A 125 -1.44 -10.92 12.05
C LYS A 125 0.06 -10.71 12.25
N GLY A 126 0.67 -9.96 11.33
CA GLY A 126 2.12 -9.74 11.29
C GLY A 126 2.90 -10.77 10.48
N GLN A 127 2.24 -11.77 9.93
CA GLN A 127 2.87 -12.81 9.11
C GLN A 127 2.96 -12.40 7.65
N ARG A 128 4.02 -12.86 6.98
CA ARG A 128 4.16 -12.83 5.53
C ARG A 128 3.76 -14.18 4.97
N GLY A 129 2.80 -14.18 4.08
CA GLY A 129 2.35 -15.37 3.36
C GLY A 129 2.72 -15.31 1.90
N LEU A 130 3.09 -16.44 1.32
CA LEU A 130 3.39 -16.59 -0.10
C LEU A 130 2.44 -17.61 -0.71
N ILE A 131 1.69 -17.17 -1.73
CA ILE A 131 0.81 -18.06 -2.50
C ILE A 131 1.41 -18.24 -3.87
N VAL A 132 1.77 -19.46 -4.20
CA VAL A 132 2.31 -19.83 -5.52
C VAL A 132 1.20 -20.40 -6.36
N SER A 133 0.94 -19.79 -7.52
CA SER A 133 -0.08 -20.25 -8.47
C SER A 133 0.49 -20.30 -9.87
N PRO A 134 0.25 -21.37 -10.65
CA PRO A 134 0.60 -21.40 -12.05
C PRO A 134 -0.13 -20.30 -12.83
N PRO A 135 0.39 -19.83 -13.97
CA PRO A 135 -0.33 -18.92 -14.85
C PRO A 135 -1.67 -19.51 -15.26
N LYS A 136 -2.73 -18.68 -15.32
CA LYS A 136 -4.10 -19.06 -15.70
C LYS A 136 -4.82 -20.05 -14.75
N ALA A 137 -4.33 -20.26 -13.55
CA ALA A 137 -4.93 -21.19 -12.58
C ALA A 137 -5.94 -20.56 -11.62
N GLY A 138 -6.61 -19.48 -12.02
CA GLY A 138 -7.61 -18.81 -11.18
C GLY A 138 -7.03 -17.94 -10.08
N LYS A 139 -5.81 -17.44 -10.26
CA LYS A 139 -5.12 -16.57 -9.28
C LYS A 139 -5.93 -15.35 -8.89
N THR A 140 -6.57 -14.68 -9.86
CA THR A 140 -7.42 -13.52 -9.62
C THR A 140 -8.63 -13.86 -8.75
N LEU A 141 -9.28 -14.99 -9.02
CA LEU A 141 -10.40 -15.46 -8.21
C LEU A 141 -9.98 -15.81 -6.79
N LEU A 142 -8.82 -16.43 -6.62
CA LEU A 142 -8.26 -16.73 -5.30
C LEU A 142 -7.97 -15.45 -4.53
N MET A 143 -7.38 -14.46 -5.17
CA MET A 143 -7.09 -13.17 -4.55
C MET A 143 -8.36 -12.42 -4.13
N GLN A 144 -9.39 -12.43 -4.99
CA GLN A 144 -10.71 -11.89 -4.67
C GLN A 144 -11.34 -12.61 -3.48
N SER A 145 -11.26 -13.94 -3.46
CA SER A 145 -11.78 -14.76 -2.36
C SER A 145 -11.09 -14.44 -1.03
N ILE A 146 -9.77 -14.31 -1.03
CA ILE A 146 -9.00 -13.91 0.16
C ILE A 146 -9.42 -12.50 0.61
N ALA A 147 -9.53 -11.56 -0.30
CA ALA A 147 -9.96 -10.19 0.01
C ALA A 147 -11.35 -10.17 0.64
N HIS A 148 -12.32 -10.88 0.06
CA HIS A 148 -13.68 -10.98 0.61
C HIS A 148 -13.70 -11.62 2.00
N SER A 149 -12.89 -12.66 2.22
CA SER A 149 -12.77 -13.31 3.53
C SER A 149 -12.23 -12.35 4.59
N ILE A 150 -11.22 -11.55 4.25
CA ILE A 150 -10.67 -10.53 5.15
C ILE A 150 -11.70 -9.46 5.45
N GLU A 151 -12.39 -8.95 4.44
CA GLU A 151 -13.43 -7.93 4.60
C GLU A 151 -14.59 -8.41 5.48
N LYS A 152 -14.94 -9.69 5.39
CA LYS A 152 -16.00 -10.28 6.17
C LYS A 152 -15.58 -10.60 7.61
N ASN A 153 -14.43 -11.22 7.79
CA ASN A 153 -13.98 -11.77 9.07
C ASN A 153 -13.16 -10.80 9.90
N SER A 154 -12.55 -9.81 9.27
CA SER A 154 -11.71 -8.77 9.90
C SER A 154 -12.05 -7.38 9.37
N PRO A 155 -13.30 -6.92 9.52
CA PRO A 155 -13.75 -5.66 8.94
C PRO A 155 -13.04 -4.43 9.54
N GLU A 156 -12.45 -4.57 10.71
CA GLU A 156 -11.65 -3.53 11.38
C GLU A 156 -10.27 -3.35 10.75
N SER A 157 -9.76 -4.35 10.04
CA SER A 157 -8.47 -4.28 9.36
C SER A 157 -8.55 -3.42 8.09
N LYS A 158 -7.50 -2.65 7.83
CA LYS A 158 -7.37 -1.88 6.60
C LYS A 158 -6.78 -2.76 5.51
N LEU A 159 -7.60 -3.11 4.53
CA LEU A 159 -7.19 -3.93 3.40
C LEU A 159 -6.73 -3.04 2.24
N MET A 160 -5.53 -3.31 1.74
CA MET A 160 -4.95 -2.69 0.55
C MET A 160 -4.56 -3.78 -0.44
N VAL A 161 -5.02 -3.66 -1.67
CA VAL A 161 -4.63 -4.55 -2.77
C VAL A 161 -3.70 -3.79 -3.70
N LEU A 162 -2.49 -4.29 -3.86
CA LEU A 162 -1.49 -3.71 -4.74
C LEU A 162 -1.25 -4.62 -5.94
N LEU A 163 -1.62 -4.12 -7.13
CA LEU A 163 -1.46 -4.81 -8.41
C LEU A 163 -0.31 -4.16 -9.19
N VAL A 164 0.73 -4.91 -9.46
CA VAL A 164 1.92 -4.43 -10.16
C VAL A 164 2.07 -5.14 -11.49
N ASP A 165 2.14 -4.38 -12.58
CA ASP A 165 2.32 -4.87 -13.94
C ASP A 165 1.16 -5.79 -14.39
N GLU A 166 -0.05 -5.45 -13.97
CA GLU A 166 -1.26 -6.17 -14.33
C GLU A 166 -1.99 -5.53 -15.53
N ARG A 167 -2.93 -6.28 -16.10
CA ARG A 167 -3.76 -5.77 -17.19
C ARG A 167 -4.86 -4.85 -16.67
N PRO A 168 -5.22 -3.77 -17.42
CA PRO A 168 -6.26 -2.84 -16.99
C PRO A 168 -7.61 -3.48 -16.65
N GLU A 169 -8.01 -4.52 -17.41
CA GLU A 169 -9.26 -5.24 -17.17
C GLU A 169 -9.25 -6.00 -15.84
N GLU A 170 -8.11 -6.58 -15.43
CA GLU A 170 -7.96 -7.27 -14.15
C GLU A 170 -7.99 -6.29 -12.98
N VAL A 171 -7.40 -5.11 -13.18
CA VAL A 171 -7.48 -4.01 -12.19
C VAL A 171 -8.93 -3.56 -12.01
N THR A 172 -9.67 -3.39 -13.10
CA THR A 172 -11.08 -3.00 -13.06
C THR A 172 -11.93 -4.04 -12.34
N ASP A 173 -11.72 -5.31 -12.61
CA ASP A 173 -12.45 -6.41 -11.96
C ASP A 173 -12.18 -6.44 -10.45
N MET A 174 -10.93 -6.25 -10.06
CA MET A 174 -10.56 -6.18 -8.64
C MET A 174 -11.21 -4.98 -7.95
N LYS A 175 -11.19 -3.80 -8.56
CA LYS A 175 -11.82 -2.59 -8.01
C LYS A 175 -13.33 -2.73 -7.84
N ARG A 176 -13.99 -3.50 -8.71
CA ARG A 176 -15.44 -3.76 -8.63
C ARG A 176 -15.81 -4.76 -7.54
N SER A 177 -14.93 -5.72 -7.27
CA SER A 177 -15.22 -6.84 -6.36
C SER A 177 -14.75 -6.61 -4.92
N VAL A 178 -13.77 -5.76 -4.69
CA VAL A 178 -13.15 -5.50 -3.39
C VAL A 178 -13.56 -4.13 -2.87
N ARG A 179 -13.99 -4.05 -1.61
CA ARG A 179 -14.34 -2.78 -0.94
C ARG A 179 -13.09 -2.04 -0.46
N GLY A 180 -12.03 -2.78 -0.12
CA GLY A 180 -10.75 -2.22 0.27
C GLY A 180 -10.12 -1.38 -0.84
N GLU A 181 -9.06 -0.68 -0.50
CA GLU A 181 -8.31 0.13 -1.45
C GLU A 181 -7.59 -0.74 -2.46
N VAL A 182 -7.85 -0.54 -3.75
CA VAL A 182 -7.14 -1.19 -4.85
C VAL A 182 -6.27 -0.16 -5.55
N VAL A 183 -4.97 -0.37 -5.49
CA VAL A 183 -3.96 0.49 -6.08
C VAL A 183 -3.20 -0.31 -7.12
N ALA A 184 -3.02 0.26 -8.30
CA ALA A 184 -2.44 -0.48 -9.41
C ALA A 184 -1.46 0.34 -10.24
N SER A 185 -0.51 -0.37 -10.81
CA SER A 185 0.33 0.10 -11.89
C SER A 185 0.27 -0.94 -13.01
N THR A 186 -0.24 -0.55 -14.18
CA THR A 186 -0.53 -1.47 -15.29
C THR A 186 0.72 -1.78 -16.13
N PHE A 187 0.64 -2.82 -16.96
CA PHE A 187 1.78 -3.34 -17.71
C PHE A 187 2.38 -2.35 -18.72
N ASP A 188 1.59 -1.38 -19.18
CA ASP A 188 2.00 -0.34 -20.12
C ASP A 188 2.72 0.85 -19.45
N GLU A 189 2.73 0.89 -18.13
CA GLU A 189 3.44 1.92 -17.36
C GLU A 189 4.92 1.56 -17.17
N PRO A 190 5.82 2.55 -17.03
CA PRO A 190 7.23 2.27 -16.84
C PRO A 190 7.53 1.65 -15.46
N PRO A 191 8.64 0.91 -15.32
CA PRO A 191 9.04 0.31 -14.03
C PRO A 191 9.14 1.30 -12.87
N SER A 192 9.56 2.55 -13.13
CA SER A 192 9.60 3.61 -12.12
C SER A 192 8.23 3.90 -11.51
N ARG A 193 7.16 3.76 -12.30
CA ARG A 193 5.79 3.92 -11.83
C ARG A 193 5.38 2.77 -10.90
N HIS A 194 5.76 1.53 -11.22
CA HIS A 194 5.52 0.37 -10.36
C HIS A 194 6.16 0.56 -8.98
N VAL A 195 7.41 1.02 -8.97
CA VAL A 195 8.14 1.32 -7.72
C VAL A 195 7.47 2.44 -6.93
N GLN A 196 7.10 3.54 -7.58
CA GLN A 196 6.46 4.69 -6.93
C GLN A 196 5.13 4.30 -6.26
N VAL A 197 4.30 3.52 -6.93
CA VAL A 197 3.02 3.04 -6.37
C VAL A 197 3.26 2.16 -5.15
N ALA A 198 4.20 1.22 -5.24
CA ALA A 198 4.54 0.33 -4.14
C ALA A 198 5.06 1.10 -2.92
N GLU A 199 5.92 2.08 -3.14
CA GLU A 199 6.45 2.92 -2.06
C GLU A 199 5.37 3.79 -1.40
N MET A 200 4.40 4.29 -2.16
CA MET A 200 3.26 5.02 -1.60
C MET A 200 2.36 4.12 -0.75
N VAL A 201 2.09 2.90 -1.20
CA VAL A 201 1.29 1.92 -0.44
C VAL A 201 1.97 1.58 0.88
N ILE A 202 3.25 1.25 0.87
CA ILE A 202 3.97 0.90 2.10
C ILE A 202 4.08 2.09 3.06
N ALA A 203 4.30 3.29 2.54
CA ALA A 203 4.35 4.50 3.35
C ALA A 203 3.01 4.77 4.04
N LYS A 204 1.91 4.67 3.30
CA LYS A 204 0.56 4.80 3.87
C LYS A 204 0.28 3.73 4.93
N ALA A 205 0.63 2.48 4.65
CA ALA A 205 0.47 1.38 5.59
C ALA A 205 1.22 1.63 6.90
N LYS A 206 2.46 2.09 6.83
CA LYS A 206 3.25 2.46 8.02
C LYS A 206 2.57 3.55 8.85
N ARG A 207 2.02 4.58 8.20
CA ARG A 207 1.31 5.66 8.91
C ARG A 207 0.05 5.15 9.60
N LEU A 208 -0.70 4.25 8.95
CA LEU A 208 -1.88 3.62 9.55
C LEU A 208 -1.51 2.74 10.76
N VAL A 209 -0.43 1.97 10.67
CA VAL A 209 0.07 1.13 11.78
C VAL A 209 0.53 1.99 12.96
N GLU A 210 1.19 3.12 12.73
CA GLU A 210 1.55 4.09 13.77
C GLU A 210 0.32 4.61 14.53
N LYS A 211 -0.84 4.61 13.88
CA LYS A 211 -2.15 4.98 14.45
C LYS A 211 -2.95 3.79 14.99
N LYS A 212 -2.29 2.66 15.18
CA LYS A 212 -2.88 1.44 15.75
C LYS A 212 -3.96 0.78 14.89
N HIS A 213 -3.88 0.94 13.57
CA HIS A 213 -4.69 0.18 12.62
C HIS A 213 -3.95 -1.10 12.22
N ASP A 214 -4.65 -2.21 12.21
CA ASP A 214 -4.17 -3.43 11.54
C ASP A 214 -4.27 -3.24 10.04
N VAL A 215 -3.19 -3.51 9.31
CA VAL A 215 -3.10 -3.34 7.86
C VAL A 215 -2.76 -4.67 7.21
N ILE A 216 -3.51 -5.01 6.17
CA ILE A 216 -3.28 -6.20 5.35
C ILE A 216 -3.05 -5.75 3.91
N ILE A 217 -1.90 -6.12 3.34
CA ILE A 217 -1.58 -5.86 1.94
C ILE A 217 -1.59 -7.18 1.18
N LEU A 218 -2.43 -7.24 0.14
CA LEU A 218 -2.39 -8.28 -0.89
C LEU A 218 -1.61 -7.76 -2.08
N LEU A 219 -0.47 -8.38 -2.38
CA LEU A 219 0.40 -7.97 -3.48
C LEU A 219 0.38 -9.01 -4.61
N ASP A 220 0.08 -8.58 -5.81
CA ASP A 220 0.27 -9.33 -7.04
C ASP A 220 1.07 -8.50 -8.04
N SER A 221 2.33 -8.78 -8.30
CA SER A 221 3.10 -9.88 -7.78
C SER A 221 4.47 -9.39 -7.30
N ILE A 222 5.03 -10.14 -6.36
CA ILE A 222 6.38 -9.89 -5.83
C ILE A 222 7.46 -9.94 -6.92
N THR A 223 7.38 -10.88 -7.84
CA THR A 223 8.36 -11.04 -8.92
C THR A 223 8.41 -9.83 -9.83
N ARG A 224 7.25 -9.30 -10.21
CA ARG A 224 7.15 -8.11 -11.08
C ARG A 224 7.63 -6.85 -10.35
N LEU A 225 7.32 -6.74 -9.07
CA LEU A 225 7.83 -5.64 -8.24
C LEU A 225 9.36 -5.69 -8.11
N ALA A 226 9.92 -6.87 -7.85
CA ALA A 226 11.38 -7.04 -7.78
C ALA A 226 12.07 -6.70 -9.10
N ARG A 227 11.49 -7.07 -10.23
CA ARG A 227 11.99 -6.69 -11.57
C ARG A 227 11.94 -5.17 -11.79
N ALA A 228 10.86 -4.52 -11.36
CA ALA A 228 10.73 -3.08 -11.46
C ALA A 228 11.81 -2.36 -10.64
N TYR A 229 12.09 -2.81 -9.43
CA TYR A 229 13.19 -2.29 -8.62
C TYR A 229 14.55 -2.51 -9.29
N ASN A 230 14.77 -3.69 -9.85
CA ASN A 230 16.01 -3.98 -10.58
C ASN A 230 16.22 -3.04 -11.78
N SER A 231 15.16 -2.75 -12.53
CA SER A 231 15.20 -1.87 -13.70
C SER A 231 15.45 -0.39 -13.34
N THR A 232 15.06 0.04 -12.16
CA THR A 232 15.14 1.45 -11.72
C THR A 232 16.37 1.76 -10.89
N GLN A 233 17.07 0.76 -10.35
CA GLN A 233 18.30 0.95 -9.59
C GLN A 233 19.48 1.17 -10.52
N ALA A 234 20.39 2.07 -10.13
CA ALA A 234 21.69 2.17 -10.77
C ALA A 234 22.47 0.87 -10.55
N ALA A 235 23.08 0.34 -11.60
CA ALA A 235 23.86 -0.89 -11.53
C ALA A 235 25.02 -0.73 -10.54
N SER A 236 25.14 -1.64 -9.56
CA SER A 236 26.23 -1.66 -8.59
C SER A 236 27.50 -2.32 -9.11
N GLY A 237 27.43 -2.94 -10.29
CA GLY A 237 28.48 -3.80 -10.83
C GLY A 237 28.55 -5.18 -10.20
N LYS A 238 27.72 -5.46 -9.20
CA LYS A 238 27.58 -6.76 -8.53
C LYS A 238 26.31 -7.44 -9.02
N ILE A 239 26.46 -8.47 -9.82
CA ILE A 239 25.33 -9.24 -10.37
C ILE A 239 25.19 -10.52 -9.56
N LEU A 240 23.97 -10.78 -9.06
CA LEU A 240 23.59 -12.02 -8.40
C LEU A 240 23.24 -13.11 -9.44
N THR A 241 23.15 -14.35 -9.00
CA THR A 241 22.65 -15.45 -9.82
C THR A 241 21.26 -15.09 -10.37
N GLY A 242 21.08 -15.20 -11.69
CA GLY A 242 19.85 -14.78 -12.37
C GLY A 242 19.84 -13.36 -12.94
N GLY A 243 20.99 -12.66 -12.94
CA GLY A 243 21.15 -11.35 -13.58
C GLY A 243 20.53 -10.17 -12.81
N VAL A 244 20.26 -10.34 -11.52
CA VAL A 244 19.72 -9.27 -10.65
C VAL A 244 20.86 -8.50 -9.97
N ASP A 245 20.81 -7.18 -10.04
CA ASP A 245 21.76 -6.32 -9.33
C ASP A 245 21.61 -6.46 -7.81
N ALA A 246 22.73 -6.57 -7.09
CA ALA A 246 22.71 -6.78 -5.63
C ALA A 246 22.01 -5.63 -4.87
N ASN A 247 22.08 -4.40 -5.36
CA ASN A 247 21.38 -3.25 -4.74
C ASN A 247 19.88 -3.25 -5.02
N ALA A 248 19.42 -3.89 -6.08
CA ALA A 248 18.01 -3.95 -6.43
C ALA A 248 17.17 -4.73 -5.43
N LEU A 249 17.77 -5.63 -4.64
CA LEU A 249 17.07 -6.41 -3.63
C LEU A 249 16.92 -5.70 -2.29
N GLU A 250 17.65 -4.64 -2.03
CA GLU A 250 17.62 -3.95 -0.75
C GLU A 250 16.26 -3.30 -0.46
N LYS A 251 15.70 -2.56 -1.40
CA LYS A 251 14.37 -1.92 -1.26
C LYS A 251 13.23 -2.92 -1.17
N PRO A 252 13.13 -3.97 -2.02
CA PRO A 252 12.17 -5.04 -1.84
C PRO A 252 12.27 -5.73 -0.49
N LYS A 253 13.49 -5.99 0.01
CA LYS A 253 13.70 -6.55 1.35
C LYS A 253 13.14 -5.65 2.44
N ARG A 254 13.32 -4.34 2.35
CA ARG A 254 12.73 -3.37 3.29
C ARG A 254 11.21 -3.35 3.21
N PHE A 255 10.66 -3.44 2.01
CA PHE A 255 9.22 -3.52 1.79
C PHE A 255 8.62 -4.74 2.51
N PHE A 256 9.17 -5.93 2.29
CA PHE A 256 8.71 -7.17 2.94
C PHE A 256 9.07 -7.22 4.42
N GLY A 257 10.21 -6.68 4.80
CA GLY A 257 10.64 -6.58 6.19
C GLY A 257 9.75 -5.69 7.06
N ALA A 258 8.91 -4.84 6.45
CA ALA A 258 7.93 -4.04 7.18
C ALA A 258 6.77 -4.88 7.73
N ALA A 259 6.45 -6.04 7.12
CA ALA A 259 5.40 -6.92 7.62
C ALA A 259 5.83 -7.55 8.95
N ARG A 260 5.16 -7.16 10.02
CA ARG A 260 5.44 -7.62 11.38
C ARG A 260 4.24 -7.43 12.30
N ASN A 261 4.19 -8.18 13.38
CA ASN A 261 3.32 -7.91 14.51
C ASN A 261 4.05 -6.98 15.50
N ILE A 262 3.37 -5.99 16.03
CA ILE A 262 3.91 -5.07 17.03
C ILE A 262 2.99 -5.00 18.25
N GLU A 263 3.49 -4.46 19.36
CA GLU A 263 2.84 -4.51 20.67
C GLU A 263 1.36 -4.10 20.71
N ALA A 264 0.92 -3.22 19.83
CA ALA A 264 -0.47 -2.76 19.86
C ALA A 264 -1.27 -3.11 18.62
N VAL A 265 -0.61 -3.44 17.51
CA VAL A 265 -1.24 -3.69 16.20
C VAL A 265 -0.37 -4.58 15.32
N SER A 266 -0.91 -5.05 14.21
CA SER A 266 -0.18 -5.86 13.25
C SER A 266 -0.12 -5.23 11.86
N TYR A 267 0.95 -5.54 11.16
CA TYR A 267 1.09 -5.31 9.73
C TYR A 267 1.25 -6.66 9.03
N THR A 268 0.25 -7.07 8.28
CA THR A 268 0.24 -8.35 7.57
C THR A 268 0.43 -8.11 6.08
N HIS A 269 1.31 -8.88 5.48
CA HIS A 269 1.65 -8.79 4.08
C HIS A 269 1.46 -10.13 3.39
N LEU A 270 0.45 -10.22 2.52
CA LEU A 270 0.19 -11.38 1.68
C LEU A 270 0.50 -11.04 0.22
N THR A 271 1.23 -11.92 -0.45
CA THR A 271 1.66 -11.69 -1.84
C THR A 271 1.44 -12.92 -2.71
N LEU A 272 1.07 -12.67 -3.97
CA LEU A 272 0.91 -13.69 -5.01
C LEU A 272 2.02 -13.52 -6.05
N PRO A 273 3.03 -14.41 -6.09
CA PRO A 273 4.04 -14.37 -7.13
C PRO A 273 3.46 -14.85 -8.46
N THR A 274 3.91 -14.26 -9.54
CA THR A 274 3.73 -14.82 -10.89
C THR A 274 4.82 -15.85 -11.15
N SER A 275 4.44 -17.08 -11.53
CA SER A 275 5.43 -18.02 -12.09
C SER A 275 5.85 -17.51 -13.46
N THR A 276 7.13 -17.25 -13.64
CA THR A 276 7.74 -17.03 -14.94
C THR A 276 8.19 -18.38 -15.48
N HIS A 277 7.53 -18.87 -16.49
CA HIS A 277 8.18 -19.83 -17.37
C HIS A 277 9.04 -19.01 -18.34
N GLY A 278 10.36 -19.12 -18.17
CA GLY A 278 11.32 -18.70 -19.18
C GLY A 278 11.21 -19.61 -20.39
#